data_df773a57909920198cedf1f9dec832fb
#
_entry.id   df773a57909920198cedf1f9dec832fb
#
_cell.length_a   1.000
_cell.length_b   1.000
_cell.length_c   1.000
_cell.angle_alpha   90.00
_cell.angle_beta   90.00
_cell.angle_gamma   90.00
#
_symmetry.space_group_name_H-M   'P 1'
#
loop_
_entity.id
_entity.type
_entity.pdbx_description
1 polymer ?
#
loop_
_entity_poly.entity_id
_entity_poly.type
_entity_poly.pdbx_seq_one_letter_code
_entity_poly.pdbx_strand_id
1 'polypeptide(L)'
;MKIVFSGSNDFCRWFGGGMPRYETPDKNRVGRLSLRSDDSQMIWQCQYLDLAKYRDGWRSEVVVIAVEMNSRTTVIVPVNSNDKAQFEDQFLNAMIDAILPLCVAAKAMSKLDFLVTLQRFDDVFKGFEWVRNTDLSVSGNVADVQQWLKAEYDESGSLARMDLLGLQDYLNQQPKRVKVSDTPKRHKKVVPMNVVADYWMNVFSGTPDQQTQGSTETKPLASNVICMEAFKKIKK
;
A
#
# COMPACT_ATOMS: atom_id res chain seq x y z
N MET A 1 -1.47 14.78 -1.35
CA MET A 1 -0.82 13.44 -1.28
C MET A 1 -1.20 12.61 -2.49
N LYS A 2 -0.26 11.92 -3.13
CA LYS A 2 -0.52 10.90 -4.17
C LYS A 2 -0.20 9.52 -3.62
N ILE A 3 -0.88 8.50 -4.10
CA ILE A 3 -0.45 7.11 -3.96
C ILE A 3 0.21 6.68 -5.26
N VAL A 4 1.47 6.22 -5.17
CA VAL A 4 2.25 5.79 -6.31
C VAL A 4 2.41 4.27 -6.26
N PHE A 5 1.91 3.57 -7.26
CA PHE A 5 2.11 2.15 -7.42
C PHE A 5 3.34 1.88 -8.29
N SER A 6 4.35 1.31 -7.65
CA SER A 6 5.59 0.86 -8.27
C SER A 6 5.45 -0.62 -8.65
N GLY A 7 5.02 -0.88 -9.87
CA GLY A 7 4.65 -2.23 -10.32
C GLY A 7 5.82 -3.07 -10.82
N SER A 8 5.89 -4.33 -10.37
CA SER A 8 6.73 -5.35 -11.00
C SER A 8 6.27 -5.65 -12.44
N ASN A 9 7.09 -6.36 -13.20
CA ASN A 9 6.74 -6.73 -14.57
C ASN A 9 5.43 -7.54 -14.66
N ASP A 10 5.20 -8.45 -13.74
CA ASP A 10 4.00 -9.30 -13.72
C ASP A 10 2.77 -8.50 -13.35
N PHE A 11 2.90 -7.60 -12.37
CA PHE A 11 1.86 -6.67 -12.01
C PHE A 11 1.49 -5.75 -13.18
N CYS A 12 2.49 -5.15 -13.85
CA CYS A 12 2.25 -4.28 -15.01
C CYS A 12 1.59 -5.02 -16.17
N ARG A 13 1.97 -6.29 -16.43
CA ARG A 13 1.30 -7.12 -17.45
C ARG A 13 -0.16 -7.39 -17.11
N TRP A 14 -0.43 -7.74 -15.86
CA TRP A 14 -1.80 -7.94 -15.38
C TRP A 14 -2.62 -6.67 -15.49
N PHE A 15 -2.10 -5.53 -15.05
CA PHE A 15 -2.83 -4.26 -15.00
C PHE A 15 -3.13 -3.68 -16.39
N GLY A 16 -2.38 -4.01 -17.43
CA GLY A 16 -2.69 -3.57 -18.81
C GLY A 16 -1.50 -3.15 -19.65
N GLY A 17 -0.28 -3.28 -19.17
CA GLY A 17 0.95 -3.22 -19.97
C GLY A 17 1.50 -1.83 -20.32
N GLY A 18 0.71 -0.76 -20.25
CA GLY A 18 1.09 0.58 -20.69
C GLY A 18 1.78 1.48 -19.65
N MET A 19 2.17 0.94 -18.49
CA MET A 19 2.77 1.77 -17.45
C MET A 19 4.13 2.33 -17.86
N PRO A 20 4.38 3.65 -17.66
CA PRO A 20 5.67 4.24 -17.92
C PRO A 20 6.73 3.62 -17.01
N ARG A 21 7.92 3.41 -17.56
CA ARG A 21 9.07 3.04 -16.72
C ARG A 21 9.46 4.24 -15.88
N TYR A 22 9.71 4.02 -14.61
CA TYR A 22 10.28 5.06 -13.77
C TYR A 22 11.69 5.38 -14.26
N GLU A 23 11.96 6.64 -14.53
CA GLU A 23 13.26 7.13 -14.97
C GLU A 23 13.78 8.14 -13.93
N THR A 24 15.08 8.08 -13.63
CA THR A 24 15.71 9.15 -12.85
C THR A 24 15.77 10.44 -13.68
N PRO A 25 15.82 11.62 -13.01
CA PRO A 25 15.99 12.90 -13.71
C PRO A 25 17.21 12.94 -14.64
N ASP A 26 18.28 12.22 -14.29
CA ASP A 26 19.50 12.05 -15.08
C ASP A 26 19.42 10.96 -16.15
N LYS A 27 18.29 10.24 -16.25
CA LYS A 27 18.01 9.11 -17.15
C LYS A 27 19.02 7.94 -17.11
N ASN A 28 19.91 7.93 -16.12
CA ASN A 28 20.97 6.91 -16.00
C ASN A 28 20.48 5.55 -15.50
N ARG A 29 19.29 5.50 -14.88
CA ARG A 29 18.69 4.26 -14.38
C ARG A 29 17.20 4.22 -14.69
N VAL A 30 16.75 3.11 -15.23
CA VAL A 30 15.36 2.90 -15.60
C VAL A 30 14.82 1.67 -14.92
N GLY A 31 13.72 1.83 -14.16
CA GLY A 31 12.91 0.72 -13.65
C GLY A 31 13.55 -0.15 -12.55
N ARG A 32 14.58 0.33 -11.84
CA ARG A 32 15.23 -0.36 -10.70
C ARG A 32 15.67 0.61 -9.60
N LEU A 33 14.83 1.56 -9.26
CA LEU A 33 15.17 2.61 -8.31
C LEU A 33 14.54 2.40 -6.96
N SER A 34 15.26 2.79 -5.92
CA SER A 34 14.70 2.89 -4.57
C SER A 34 13.93 4.20 -4.48
N LEU A 35 12.61 4.08 -4.60
CA LEU A 35 11.68 5.18 -4.37
C LEU A 35 11.47 5.36 -2.86
N ARG A 36 11.03 6.54 -2.45
CA ARG A 36 10.75 6.85 -1.05
C ARG A 36 9.43 7.57 -0.93
N SER A 37 8.66 7.18 0.07
CA SER A 37 7.48 7.94 0.48
C SER A 37 7.89 9.18 1.24
N ASP A 38 7.15 10.28 1.06
CA ASP A 38 7.30 11.56 1.73
C ASP A 38 5.92 12.19 1.97
N ASP A 39 5.88 13.45 2.38
CA ASP A 39 4.63 14.17 2.69
C ASP A 39 3.75 14.44 1.44
N SER A 40 4.31 14.29 0.25
CA SER A 40 3.60 14.50 -1.03
C SER A 40 3.12 13.23 -1.69
N GLN A 41 3.75 12.09 -1.39
CA GLN A 41 3.48 10.81 -2.02
C GLN A 41 3.74 9.61 -1.10
N MET A 42 2.86 8.63 -1.16
CA MET A 42 3.02 7.33 -0.52
C MET A 42 3.26 6.28 -1.60
N ILE A 43 4.41 5.58 -1.53
CA ILE A 43 4.85 4.67 -2.59
C ILE A 43 4.74 3.22 -2.16
N TRP A 44 4.11 2.41 -3.00
CA TRP A 44 3.85 1.01 -2.78
C TRP A 44 4.47 0.15 -3.89
N GLN A 45 5.35 -0.78 -3.52
CA GLN A 45 5.83 -1.80 -4.45
C GLN A 45 4.76 -2.87 -4.61
N CYS A 46 4.25 -3.03 -5.84
CA CYS A 46 3.18 -3.96 -6.15
C CYS A 46 3.68 -5.19 -6.91
N GLN A 47 3.25 -6.37 -6.45
CA GLN A 47 3.52 -7.65 -7.07
C GLN A 47 2.22 -8.43 -7.25
N TYR A 48 1.98 -8.90 -8.46
CA TYR A 48 0.90 -9.82 -8.78
C TYR A 48 1.30 -11.25 -8.44
N LEU A 49 0.39 -12.00 -7.81
CA LEU A 49 0.59 -13.40 -7.46
C LEU A 49 -0.69 -14.20 -7.75
N ASP A 50 -0.58 -15.19 -8.63
CA ASP A 50 -1.63 -16.18 -8.87
C ASP A 50 -1.33 -17.42 -8.00
N LEU A 51 -2.13 -17.62 -6.96
CA LEU A 51 -1.99 -18.71 -6.00
C LEU A 51 -2.41 -20.06 -6.63
N ALA A 52 -3.42 -20.05 -7.49
CA ALA A 52 -3.91 -21.27 -8.14
C ALA A 52 -2.91 -21.87 -9.13
N LYS A 53 -1.98 -21.07 -9.66
CA LYS A 53 -0.90 -21.54 -10.54
C LYS A 53 -0.01 -22.62 -9.91
N TYR A 54 -0.01 -22.72 -8.60
CA TYR A 54 0.79 -23.69 -7.85
C TYR A 54 0.00 -24.94 -7.48
N ARG A 55 -1.26 -25.04 -7.91
CA ARG A 55 -2.13 -26.21 -7.78
C ARG A 55 -2.83 -26.47 -9.11
N ASP A 56 -3.17 -27.70 -9.38
CA ASP A 56 -4.00 -28.11 -10.52
C ASP A 56 -5.46 -27.64 -10.31
N GLY A 57 -5.69 -26.34 -10.42
CA GLY A 57 -6.97 -25.70 -10.18
C GLY A 57 -7.49 -24.94 -11.40
N TRP A 58 -8.79 -25.06 -11.66
CA TRP A 58 -9.48 -24.48 -12.83
C TRP A 58 -9.80 -22.98 -12.68
N ARG A 59 -9.52 -22.36 -11.53
CA ARG A 59 -9.85 -20.96 -11.29
C ARG A 59 -8.61 -20.21 -10.82
N SER A 60 -8.35 -19.10 -11.47
CA SER A 60 -7.30 -18.17 -11.04
C SER A 60 -7.72 -17.54 -9.70
N GLU A 61 -6.90 -17.72 -8.67
CA GLU A 61 -7.07 -17.10 -7.35
C GLU A 61 -5.89 -16.15 -7.12
N VAL A 62 -6.17 -14.89 -7.29
CA VAL A 62 -5.15 -13.86 -7.45
C VAL A 62 -5.16 -12.86 -6.31
N VAL A 63 -3.97 -12.51 -5.88
CA VAL A 63 -3.75 -11.39 -4.97
C VAL A 63 -2.72 -10.41 -5.53
N VAL A 64 -2.86 -9.15 -5.18
CA VAL A 64 -1.79 -8.17 -5.31
C VAL A 64 -1.18 -7.96 -3.93
N ILE A 65 0.12 -8.16 -3.83
CA ILE A 65 0.92 -7.83 -2.66
C ILE A 65 1.44 -6.42 -2.87
N ALA A 66 1.10 -5.51 -1.97
CA ALA A 66 1.62 -4.15 -1.96
C ALA A 66 2.44 -3.92 -0.68
N VAL A 67 3.68 -3.49 -0.82
CA VAL A 67 4.59 -3.20 0.31
C VAL A 67 5.00 -1.75 0.26
N GLU A 68 4.71 -1.00 1.32
CA GLU A 68 5.07 0.41 1.45
C GLU A 68 6.59 0.57 1.59
N MET A 69 7.15 1.56 0.88
CA MET A 69 8.59 1.65 0.63
C MET A 69 9.42 2.02 1.86
N ASN A 70 8.89 2.76 2.81
CA ASN A 70 9.62 3.20 4.01
C ASN A 70 9.38 2.28 5.21
N SER A 71 8.12 1.99 5.51
CA SER A 71 7.70 1.20 6.68
C SER A 71 7.81 -0.30 6.46
N ARG A 72 7.75 -0.76 5.20
CA ARG A 72 7.56 -2.18 4.84
C ARG A 72 6.18 -2.71 5.24
N THR A 73 5.23 -1.83 5.50
CA THR A 73 3.84 -2.23 5.71
C THR A 73 3.34 -2.98 4.49
N THR A 74 2.72 -4.13 4.75
CA THR A 74 2.19 -5.01 3.71
C THR A 74 0.68 -4.88 3.66
N VAL A 75 0.15 -4.73 2.47
CA VAL A 75 -1.29 -4.81 2.15
C VAL A 75 -1.47 -5.92 1.13
N ILE A 76 -2.42 -6.82 1.37
CA ILE A 76 -2.74 -7.94 0.49
C ILE A 76 -4.15 -7.71 -0.04
N VAL A 77 -4.26 -7.55 -1.36
CA VAL A 77 -5.53 -7.24 -2.03
C VAL A 77 -5.95 -8.43 -2.87
N PRO A 78 -6.99 -9.18 -2.50
CA PRO A 78 -7.62 -10.13 -3.40
C PRO A 78 -8.18 -9.40 -4.61
N VAL A 79 -7.86 -9.87 -5.80
CA VAL A 79 -8.29 -9.24 -7.04
C VAL A 79 -8.91 -10.26 -8.00
N ASN A 80 -9.88 -9.81 -8.77
CA ASN A 80 -10.36 -10.59 -9.89
C ASN A 80 -9.42 -10.38 -11.08
N SER A 81 -8.99 -11.45 -11.72
CA SER A 81 -8.11 -11.37 -12.89
C SER A 81 -8.69 -10.52 -14.02
N ASN A 82 -10.01 -10.38 -14.09
CA ASN A 82 -10.73 -9.67 -15.15
C ASN A 82 -11.16 -8.24 -14.78
N ASP A 83 -11.14 -7.87 -13.50
CA ASP A 83 -11.65 -6.57 -13.04
C ASP A 83 -10.54 -5.71 -12.41
N LYS A 84 -9.81 -5.03 -13.27
CA LYS A 84 -8.71 -4.14 -12.87
C LYS A 84 -9.20 -2.74 -12.49
N ALA A 85 -10.38 -2.35 -12.96
CA ALA A 85 -10.91 -1.01 -12.76
C ALA A 85 -11.24 -0.73 -11.29
N GLN A 86 -11.50 -1.76 -10.50
CA GLN A 86 -11.81 -1.65 -9.08
C GLN A 86 -10.57 -1.74 -8.17
N PHE A 87 -9.38 -1.98 -8.74
CA PHE A 87 -8.20 -2.21 -7.93
C PHE A 87 -7.85 -1.03 -7.01
N GLU A 88 -7.98 0.19 -7.50
CA GLU A 88 -7.66 1.40 -6.73
C GLU A 88 -8.55 1.51 -5.48
N ASP A 89 -9.84 1.29 -5.63
CA ASP A 89 -10.80 1.31 -4.52
C ASP A 89 -10.58 0.12 -3.56
N GLN A 90 -10.35 -1.08 -4.11
CA GLN A 90 -10.03 -2.27 -3.31
C GLN A 90 -8.74 -2.06 -2.50
N PHE A 91 -7.72 -1.46 -3.11
CA PHE A 91 -6.48 -1.16 -2.44
C PHE A 91 -6.65 -0.13 -1.32
N LEU A 92 -7.40 0.97 -1.54
CA LEU A 92 -7.66 1.97 -0.51
C LEU A 92 -8.36 1.35 0.70
N ASN A 93 -9.40 0.55 0.46
CA ASN A 93 -10.10 -0.14 1.54
C ASN A 93 -9.16 -1.08 2.31
N ALA A 94 -8.40 -1.93 1.60
CA ALA A 94 -7.46 -2.85 2.22
C ALA A 94 -6.33 -2.12 2.96
N MET A 95 -5.87 -0.97 2.46
CA MET A 95 -4.87 -0.13 3.11
C MET A 95 -5.40 0.45 4.42
N ILE A 96 -6.62 0.98 4.43
CA ILE A 96 -7.25 1.53 5.63
C ILE A 96 -7.47 0.42 6.67
N ASP A 97 -7.99 -0.73 6.23
CA ASP A 97 -8.21 -1.90 7.09
C ASP A 97 -6.90 -2.44 7.68
N ALA A 98 -5.79 -2.30 6.97
CA ALA A 98 -4.47 -2.65 7.47
C ALA A 98 -3.92 -1.63 8.46
N ILE A 99 -3.98 -0.33 8.13
CA ILE A 99 -3.30 0.72 8.89
C ILE A 99 -4.02 1.03 10.21
N LEU A 100 -5.36 1.02 10.23
CA LEU A 100 -6.12 1.33 11.43
C LEU A 100 -5.77 0.43 12.62
N PRO A 101 -5.79 -0.91 12.51
CA PRO A 101 -5.39 -1.79 13.62
C PRO A 101 -3.94 -1.55 14.06
N LEU A 102 -3.04 -1.29 13.11
CA LEU A 102 -1.63 -1.05 13.40
C LEU A 102 -1.42 0.24 14.20
N CYS A 103 -2.11 1.33 13.84
CA CYS A 103 -2.04 2.59 14.58
C CYS A 103 -2.57 2.45 16.01
N VAL A 104 -3.65 1.69 16.19
CA VAL A 104 -4.23 1.42 17.52
C VAL A 104 -3.31 0.50 18.33
N ALA A 105 -2.79 -0.56 17.74
CA ALA A 105 -1.88 -1.51 18.39
C ALA A 105 -0.55 -0.86 18.78
N ALA A 106 -0.03 0.05 17.98
CA ALA A 106 1.16 0.85 18.29
C ALA A 106 0.89 1.89 19.39
N LYS A 107 -0.36 2.03 19.86
CA LYS A 107 -0.80 3.09 20.78
C LYS A 107 -0.47 4.50 20.29
N ALA A 108 -0.35 4.67 18.98
CA ALA A 108 -0.08 5.95 18.37
C ALA A 108 -1.31 6.86 18.41
N MET A 109 -2.51 6.28 18.27
CA MET A 109 -3.78 7.01 18.30
C MET A 109 -4.94 6.10 18.71
N SER A 110 -6.05 6.74 19.15
CA SER A 110 -7.32 6.03 19.31
C SER A 110 -7.99 5.78 17.95
N LYS A 111 -8.99 4.89 17.93
CA LYS A 111 -9.81 4.66 16.73
C LYS A 111 -10.52 5.96 16.27
N LEU A 112 -10.94 6.81 17.18
CA LEU A 112 -11.61 8.07 16.86
C LEU A 112 -10.61 9.05 16.22
N ASP A 113 -9.40 9.17 16.76
CA ASP A 113 -8.36 10.03 16.20
C ASP A 113 -7.97 9.57 14.80
N PHE A 114 -7.93 8.25 14.55
CA PHE A 114 -7.68 7.72 13.22
C PHE A 114 -8.75 8.15 12.21
N LEU A 115 -10.02 8.16 12.59
CA LEU A 115 -11.09 8.64 11.70
C LEU A 115 -10.92 10.12 11.33
N VAL A 116 -10.43 10.94 12.27
CA VAL A 116 -10.11 12.36 11.98
C VAL A 116 -8.93 12.47 11.02
N THR A 117 -7.90 11.65 11.21
CA THR A 117 -6.74 11.64 10.29
C THR A 117 -7.12 11.11 8.91
N LEU A 118 -8.06 10.16 8.84
CA LEU A 118 -8.58 9.63 7.58
C LEU A 118 -9.33 10.71 6.78
N GLN A 119 -10.14 11.54 7.44
CA GLN A 119 -10.76 12.67 6.78
C GLN A 119 -9.72 13.63 6.19
N ARG A 120 -8.66 13.92 6.92
CA ARG A 120 -7.56 14.78 6.41
C ARG A 120 -6.80 14.13 5.25
N PHE A 121 -6.63 12.80 5.29
CA PHE A 121 -6.09 12.08 4.14
C PHE A 121 -6.96 12.29 2.91
N ASP A 122 -8.29 12.14 3.02
CA ASP A 122 -9.24 12.39 1.92
C ASP A 122 -9.14 13.83 1.38
N ASP A 123 -9.00 14.82 2.27
CA ASP A 123 -8.90 16.22 1.89
C ASP A 123 -7.62 16.53 1.07
N VAL A 124 -6.52 15.82 1.33
CA VAL A 124 -5.24 16.03 0.65
C VAL A 124 -4.95 15.02 -0.45
N PHE A 125 -5.75 13.97 -0.58
CA PHE A 125 -5.56 12.92 -1.57
C PHE A 125 -5.81 13.44 -2.98
N LYS A 126 -4.84 13.23 -3.88
CA LYS A 126 -4.83 13.75 -5.26
C LYS A 126 -4.97 12.65 -6.32
N GLY A 127 -5.15 11.40 -5.88
CA GLY A 127 -5.29 10.26 -6.77
C GLY A 127 -4.05 9.37 -6.86
N PHE A 128 -4.06 8.50 -7.85
CA PHE A 128 -3.08 7.45 -8.07
C PHE A 128 -2.13 7.79 -9.21
N GLU A 129 -0.90 7.30 -9.07
CA GLU A 129 0.10 7.33 -10.13
C GLU A 129 0.69 5.92 -10.27
N TRP A 130 1.03 5.54 -11.50
CA TRP A 130 1.45 4.20 -11.84
C TRP A 130 2.80 4.25 -12.56
N VAL A 131 3.76 3.50 -12.03
CA VAL A 131 5.07 3.40 -12.64
C VAL A 131 5.54 1.95 -12.68
N ARG A 132 6.22 1.57 -13.75
CA ARG A 132 6.90 0.29 -13.85
C ARG A 132 8.28 0.41 -13.22
N ASN A 133 8.45 -0.20 -12.06
CA ASN A 133 9.71 -0.20 -11.34
C ASN A 133 9.80 -1.42 -10.41
N THR A 134 11.01 -1.93 -10.18
CA THR A 134 11.27 -3.00 -9.22
C THR A 134 12.35 -2.54 -8.26
N ASP A 135 11.94 -2.18 -7.05
CA ASP A 135 12.91 -1.85 -6.00
C ASP A 135 13.45 -3.12 -5.35
N LEU A 136 14.72 -3.40 -5.59
CA LEU A 136 15.39 -4.57 -5.04
C LEU A 136 15.51 -4.52 -3.52
N SER A 137 15.43 -3.34 -2.90
CA SER A 137 15.47 -3.20 -1.44
C SER A 137 14.21 -3.73 -0.75
N VAL A 138 13.11 -3.86 -1.50
CA VAL A 138 11.80 -4.35 -1.03
C VAL A 138 11.54 -5.78 -1.47
N SER A 139 12.23 -6.25 -2.52
CA SER A 139 12.00 -7.56 -3.13
C SER A 139 12.07 -8.72 -2.14
N GLY A 140 12.98 -8.65 -1.16
CA GLY A 140 13.05 -9.66 -0.09
C GLY A 140 11.78 -9.70 0.76
N ASN A 141 11.23 -8.54 1.13
CA ASN A 141 9.99 -8.48 1.89
C ASN A 141 8.80 -9.02 1.08
N VAL A 142 8.74 -8.71 -0.21
CA VAL A 142 7.71 -9.26 -1.11
C VAL A 142 7.83 -10.78 -1.22
N ALA A 143 9.05 -11.30 -1.37
CA ALA A 143 9.29 -12.74 -1.43
C ALA A 143 8.88 -13.46 -0.14
N ASP A 144 9.17 -12.86 1.03
CA ASP A 144 8.72 -13.40 2.32
C ASP A 144 7.18 -13.48 2.38
N VAL A 145 6.48 -12.41 1.98
CA VAL A 145 5.01 -12.39 1.94
C VAL A 145 4.46 -13.46 0.98
N GLN A 146 5.08 -13.63 -0.19
CA GLN A 146 4.70 -14.69 -1.14
C GLN A 146 4.83 -16.09 -0.55
N GLN A 147 5.87 -16.35 0.24
CA GLN A 147 6.05 -17.65 0.90
C GLN A 147 4.96 -17.92 1.92
N TRP A 148 4.63 -16.93 2.75
CA TRP A 148 3.54 -17.04 3.72
C TRP A 148 2.19 -17.25 3.05
N LEU A 149 1.87 -16.48 2.00
CA LEU A 149 0.64 -16.64 1.24
C LEU A 149 0.50 -18.03 0.62
N LYS A 150 1.59 -18.58 0.08
CA LYS A 150 1.58 -19.93 -0.49
C LYS A 150 1.35 -20.99 0.59
N ALA A 151 2.04 -20.88 1.72
CA ALA A 151 1.87 -21.81 2.83
C ALA A 151 0.43 -21.81 3.37
N GLU A 152 -0.14 -20.63 3.59
CA GLU A 152 -1.53 -20.46 4.04
C GLU A 152 -2.53 -20.96 3.01
N TYR A 153 -2.28 -20.71 1.70
CA TYR A 153 -3.11 -21.22 0.61
C TYR A 153 -3.05 -22.74 0.51
N ASP A 154 -1.88 -23.34 0.74
CA ASP A 154 -1.71 -24.79 0.73
C ASP A 154 -2.47 -25.45 1.88
N GLU A 155 -2.57 -24.79 3.03
CA GLU A 155 -3.33 -25.27 4.18
C GLU A 155 -4.84 -25.07 4.00
N SER A 156 -5.26 -23.86 3.60
CA SER A 156 -6.68 -23.48 3.47
C SER A 156 -7.37 -24.11 2.26
N GLY A 157 -6.61 -24.36 1.20
CA GLY A 157 -7.10 -24.93 -0.05
C GLY A 157 -7.76 -23.93 -1.01
N SER A 158 -8.08 -22.72 -0.57
CA SER A 158 -8.62 -21.66 -1.42
C SER A 158 -8.44 -20.30 -0.78
N LEU A 159 -8.34 -19.23 -1.60
CA LEU A 159 -8.24 -17.85 -1.15
C LEU A 159 -9.42 -17.42 -0.27
N ALA A 160 -10.61 -17.89 -0.55
CA ALA A 160 -11.82 -17.56 0.22
C ALA A 160 -11.83 -18.13 1.66
N ARG A 161 -10.96 -19.11 1.97
CA ARG A 161 -10.82 -19.70 3.31
C ARG A 161 -9.63 -19.14 4.09
N MET A 162 -8.77 -18.36 3.44
CA MET A 162 -7.61 -17.75 4.10
C MET A 162 -8.03 -16.60 5.01
N ASP A 163 -7.42 -16.52 6.18
CA ASP A 163 -7.50 -15.32 7.02
C ASP A 163 -6.43 -14.31 6.56
N LEU A 164 -6.72 -13.61 5.46
CA LEU A 164 -5.80 -12.62 4.90
C LEU A 164 -5.56 -11.44 5.84
N LEU A 165 -6.56 -11.02 6.61
CA LEU A 165 -6.41 -9.91 7.56
C LEU A 165 -5.51 -10.32 8.72
N GLY A 166 -5.71 -11.49 9.30
CA GLY A 166 -4.84 -12.02 10.35
C GLY A 166 -3.41 -12.24 9.88
N LEU A 167 -3.22 -12.79 8.68
CA LEU A 167 -1.89 -12.95 8.06
C LEU A 167 -1.21 -11.58 7.85
N GLN A 168 -1.93 -10.61 7.31
CA GLN A 168 -1.43 -9.26 7.07
C GLN A 168 -1.03 -8.55 8.37
N ASP A 169 -1.86 -8.67 9.41
CA ASP A 169 -1.59 -8.12 10.73
C ASP A 169 -0.33 -8.76 11.35
N TYR A 170 -0.24 -10.09 11.30
CA TYR A 170 0.97 -10.82 11.72
C TYR A 170 2.23 -10.32 11.00
N LEU A 171 2.19 -10.23 9.66
CA LEU A 171 3.34 -9.80 8.86
C LEU A 171 3.79 -8.37 9.16
N ASN A 172 2.85 -7.49 9.50
CA ASN A 172 3.11 -6.08 9.81
C ASN A 172 3.65 -5.86 11.22
N GLN A 173 3.49 -6.84 12.10
CA GLN A 173 4.11 -6.83 13.44
C GLN A 173 5.52 -7.41 13.45
N GLN A 174 5.93 -8.14 12.40
CA GLN A 174 7.26 -8.75 12.33
C GLN A 174 8.33 -7.71 11.96
N PRO A 175 9.50 -7.75 12.65
CA PRO A 175 10.62 -6.87 12.31
C PRO A 175 11.13 -7.10 10.88
N LYS A 176 11.26 -6.03 10.11
CA LYS A 176 11.78 -6.05 8.73
C LYS A 176 13.15 -5.35 8.65
N ARG A 177 13.99 -5.81 7.71
CA ARG A 177 15.26 -5.15 7.42
C ARG A 177 15.04 -4.06 6.37
N VAL A 178 15.46 -2.85 6.70
CA VAL A 178 15.43 -1.70 5.79
C VAL A 178 16.83 -1.19 5.55
N LYS A 179 17.18 -0.95 4.30
CA LYS A 179 18.47 -0.37 3.93
C LYS A 179 18.50 1.10 4.35
N VAL A 180 19.56 1.51 5.04
CA VAL A 180 19.80 2.93 5.38
C VAL A 180 20.35 3.63 4.15
N SER A 181 19.73 4.74 3.73
CA SER A 181 19.98 5.41 2.44
C SER A 181 21.43 5.77 2.16
N ASP A 182 22.19 6.14 3.19
CA ASP A 182 23.52 6.76 3.02
C ASP A 182 24.69 5.80 3.16
N THR A 183 24.42 4.53 3.51
CA THR A 183 25.47 3.52 3.66
C THR A 183 25.02 2.19 3.05
N PRO A 184 25.62 1.77 1.91
CA PRO A 184 25.18 0.59 1.16
C PRO A 184 25.16 -0.73 1.93
N LYS A 185 25.90 -0.82 3.04
CA LYS A 185 26.04 -2.03 3.86
C LYS A 185 25.25 -1.99 5.18
N ARG A 186 24.62 -0.85 5.52
CA ARG A 186 23.95 -0.69 6.81
C ARG A 186 22.46 -0.94 6.68
N HIS A 187 21.97 -1.91 7.43
CA HIS A 187 20.54 -2.20 7.56
C HIS A 187 20.10 -1.89 8.99
N LYS A 188 18.92 -1.31 9.12
CA LYS A 188 18.22 -1.22 10.41
C LYS A 188 17.03 -2.18 10.41
N LYS A 189 16.67 -2.69 11.59
CA LYS A 189 15.42 -3.38 11.79
C LYS A 189 14.34 -2.35 12.09
N VAL A 190 13.20 -2.47 11.44
CA VAL A 190 11.99 -1.68 11.69
C VAL A 190 10.83 -2.63 11.92
N VAL A 191 9.89 -2.25 12.75
CA VAL A 191 8.60 -2.92 12.87
C VAL A 191 7.63 -2.09 12.04
N PRO A 192 7.04 -2.62 10.96
CA PRO A 192 6.17 -1.88 10.05
C PRO A 192 5.07 -1.12 10.77
N MET A 193 4.42 -1.75 11.75
CA MET A 193 3.38 -1.17 12.58
C MET A 193 3.80 0.19 13.18
N ASN A 194 4.99 0.27 13.79
CA ASN A 194 5.43 1.49 14.45
C ASN A 194 5.74 2.58 13.42
N VAL A 195 6.39 2.21 12.31
CA VAL A 195 6.80 3.20 11.28
C VAL A 195 5.60 3.77 10.54
N VAL A 196 4.61 2.94 10.20
CA VAL A 196 3.40 3.43 9.52
C VAL A 196 2.54 4.27 10.46
N ALA A 197 2.45 3.91 11.74
CA ALA A 197 1.73 4.70 12.72
C ALA A 197 2.37 6.08 12.92
N ASP A 198 3.70 6.14 13.07
CA ASP A 198 4.45 7.40 13.16
C ASP A 198 4.26 8.25 11.89
N TYR A 199 4.35 7.63 10.71
CA TYR A 199 4.12 8.33 9.45
C TYR A 199 2.71 8.91 9.38
N TRP A 200 1.68 8.10 9.69
CA TRP A 200 0.29 8.52 9.66
C TRP A 200 0.01 9.68 10.62
N MET A 201 0.56 9.60 11.84
CA MET A 201 0.48 10.68 12.82
C MET A 201 1.15 11.96 12.31
N ASN A 202 2.38 11.87 11.83
CA ASN A 202 3.12 13.07 11.44
C ASN A 202 2.52 13.78 10.23
N VAL A 203 1.96 13.02 9.27
CA VAL A 203 1.42 13.59 8.03
C VAL A 203 -0.02 14.08 8.20
N PHE A 204 -0.84 13.38 8.98
CA PHE A 204 -2.28 13.65 9.05
C PHE A 204 -2.79 14.18 10.40
N SER A 205 -1.97 14.27 11.47
CA SER A 205 -2.40 14.82 12.76
C SER A 205 -2.14 16.30 12.95
N GLY A 206 -1.46 16.97 12.01
CA GLY A 206 -1.12 18.39 12.10
C GLY A 206 -2.32 19.27 12.41
N THR A 207 -2.17 20.19 13.37
CA THR A 207 -3.16 21.21 13.69
C THR A 207 -3.42 22.12 12.49
N PRO A 208 -4.68 22.56 12.24
CA PRO A 208 -5.05 23.37 11.07
C PRO A 208 -4.33 24.72 10.92
N ASP A 209 -3.58 25.17 11.93
CA ASP A 209 -3.16 26.57 12.07
C ASP A 209 -1.81 26.95 11.42
N GLN A 210 -1.11 26.04 10.73
CA GLN A 210 0.21 26.38 10.18
C GLN A 210 0.35 26.40 8.63
N GLN A 211 -0.72 26.14 7.86
CA GLN A 211 -0.60 26.12 6.40
C GLN A 211 -1.51 27.05 5.61
N THR A 212 -2.16 28.04 6.24
CA THR A 212 -3.02 28.99 5.50
C THR A 212 -2.53 30.44 5.63
N GLN A 213 -1.37 30.74 5.04
CA GLN A 213 -1.09 32.08 4.52
C GLN A 213 -0.55 31.93 3.09
N GLY A 214 -1.47 31.92 2.13
CA GLY A 214 -1.10 31.94 0.71
C GLY A 214 -2.25 31.59 -0.22
N SER A 215 -2.98 32.66 -0.63
CA SER A 215 -3.86 32.77 -1.82
C SER A 215 -5.16 31.97 -1.88
N THR A 216 -6.22 32.69 -1.61
CA THR A 216 -7.59 32.58 -2.11
C THR A 216 -7.67 32.43 -3.63
N GLU A 217 -8.21 31.32 -4.09
CA GLU A 217 -9.13 31.29 -5.25
C GLU A 217 -9.89 29.96 -5.24
N THR A 218 -11.17 30.05 -4.84
CA THR A 218 -12.12 28.97 -4.85
C THR A 218 -12.65 28.74 -6.26
N LYS A 219 -12.33 27.57 -6.84
CA LYS A 219 -13.16 26.98 -7.92
C LYS A 219 -13.81 25.70 -7.37
N PRO A 220 -15.13 25.47 -7.63
CA PRO A 220 -15.78 24.26 -7.16
C PRO A 220 -15.29 23.07 -7.95
N LEU A 221 -14.66 22.12 -7.25
CA LEU A 221 -14.32 20.82 -7.81
C LEU A 221 -15.56 19.92 -7.80
N ALA A 222 -15.78 19.28 -8.94
CA ALA A 222 -16.76 18.23 -9.10
C ALA A 222 -16.55 17.12 -8.07
N SER A 223 -17.62 16.75 -7.38
CA SER A 223 -17.68 15.77 -6.31
C SER A 223 -17.25 14.38 -6.78
N ASN A 224 -16.07 13.92 -6.38
CA ASN A 224 -15.76 12.50 -6.28
C ASN A 224 -15.89 12.05 -4.82
N VAL A 225 -17.12 12.13 -4.30
CA VAL A 225 -17.48 11.58 -2.99
C VAL A 225 -17.73 10.08 -3.15
N ILE A 226 -16.68 9.28 -3.27
CA ILE A 226 -16.83 7.81 -3.35
C ILE A 226 -16.51 7.13 -2.01
N CYS A 227 -15.65 7.70 -1.17
CA CYS A 227 -15.16 6.99 0.02
C CYS A 227 -16.13 6.93 1.20
N MET A 228 -16.99 7.94 1.40
CA MET A 228 -17.89 7.98 2.57
C MET A 228 -19.16 7.14 2.44
N GLU A 229 -19.63 6.83 1.24
CA GLU A 229 -20.83 5.99 1.06
C GLU A 229 -20.55 4.49 1.22
N ALA A 230 -19.34 4.03 0.95
CA ALA A 230 -18.95 2.65 1.19
C ALA A 230 -19.00 2.29 2.68
N PHE A 231 -18.60 3.22 3.57
CA PHE A 231 -18.68 3.00 5.03
C PHE A 231 -20.10 2.94 5.59
N LYS A 232 -21.10 3.54 4.94
CA LYS A 232 -22.50 3.48 5.39
C LYS A 232 -23.16 2.12 5.13
N LYS A 233 -22.62 1.29 4.22
CA LYS A 233 -23.16 -0.04 3.89
C LYS A 233 -22.71 -1.17 4.83
N ILE A 234 -21.70 -0.94 5.65
CA ILE A 234 -21.17 -1.96 6.60
C ILE A 234 -21.94 -1.97 7.93
N LYS A 235 -22.88 -1.03 8.14
CA LYS A 235 -23.68 -0.93 9.38
C LYS A 235 -25.16 -1.36 9.21
N LYS A 236 -25.46 -2.24 8.27
CA LYS A 236 -26.78 -2.91 8.23
C LYS A 236 -26.63 -4.40 8.17
#